data_b12014ee4406a54b07bbeea587604bff
#
_entry.id   b12014ee4406a54b07bbeea587604bff
#
_cell.length_a   1.000
_cell.length_b   1.000
_cell.length_c   1.000
_cell.angle_alpha   90.00
_cell.angle_beta   90.00
_cell.angle_gamma   90.00
#
_symmetry.space_group_name_H-M   'P 1'
#
loop_
_entity.id
_entity.type
_entity.pdbx_description
1 polymer ?
#
loop_
_entity_poly.entity_id
_entity_poly.type
_entity_poly.pdbx_seq_one_letter_code
_entity_poly.pdbx_strand_id
1 'polypeptide(L)'
;MIKIIVAGFKGRMGSTATQMVIETADFELVGVYDPHEAQETVSFNDETAIPVFQRLEEVLAVKPDVWIDFTVPEAAYPNTRFALEHGMAPVV
;
A
#
# COMPACT_ATOMS: atom_id res chain seq x y z
N MET A 1 -14.36 1.43 -7.77
CA MET A 1 -13.35 2.20 -7.04
C MET A 1 -11.97 1.67 -7.37
N ILE A 2 -10.99 2.54 -7.38
CA ILE A 2 -9.60 2.16 -7.62
C ILE A 2 -9.01 1.64 -6.33
N LYS A 3 -8.53 0.40 -6.34
CA LYS A 3 -7.98 -0.25 -5.16
C LYS A 3 -6.48 0.02 -5.08
N ILE A 4 -6.04 0.54 -3.94
CA ILE A 4 -4.68 1.05 -3.78
C ILE A 4 -3.98 0.38 -2.61
N ILE A 5 -2.71 0.03 -2.82
CA ILE A 5 -1.76 -0.40 -1.78
C ILE A 5 -0.74 0.72 -1.60
N VAL A 6 -0.38 1.04 -0.37
CA VAL A 6 0.69 2.00 -0.07
C VAL A 6 1.82 1.26 0.64
N ALA A 7 3.01 1.31 0.06
CA ALA A 7 4.24 0.80 0.67
C ALA A 7 5.02 1.98 1.27
N GLY A 8 5.59 1.78 2.47
CA GLY A 8 6.27 2.85 3.17
C GLY A 8 5.32 3.80 3.86
N PHE A 9 4.21 3.29 4.33
CA PHE A 9 3.10 4.09 4.87
C PHE A 9 3.44 4.79 6.19
N LYS A 10 4.48 4.38 6.88
CA LYS A 10 4.86 4.96 8.17
C LYS A 10 5.67 6.24 8.05
N GLY A 11 6.32 6.46 6.90
CA GLY A 11 7.07 7.68 6.68
C GLY A 11 6.17 8.89 6.54
N ARG A 12 6.77 10.10 6.60
CA ARG A 12 6.00 11.34 6.51
C ARG A 12 5.19 11.41 5.22
N MET A 13 5.83 11.18 4.07
CA MET A 13 5.13 11.26 2.79
C MET A 13 4.18 10.09 2.60
N GLY A 14 4.57 8.90 3.07
CA GLY A 14 3.72 7.73 2.98
C GLY A 14 2.45 7.88 3.81
N SER A 15 2.55 8.42 5.02
CA SER A 15 1.36 8.63 5.85
C SER A 15 0.45 9.69 5.27
N THR A 16 1.01 10.76 4.70
CA THR A 16 0.23 11.81 4.03
C THR A 16 -0.50 11.24 2.82
N ALA A 17 0.18 10.46 1.99
CA ALA A 17 -0.44 9.84 0.82
C ALA A 17 -1.53 8.85 1.23
N THR A 18 -1.30 8.08 2.29
CA THR A 18 -2.30 7.14 2.80
C THR A 18 -3.57 7.87 3.23
N GLN A 19 -3.42 8.97 3.94
CA GLN A 19 -4.55 9.78 4.36
C GLN A 19 -5.30 10.35 3.16
N MET A 20 -4.59 10.80 2.15
CA MET A 20 -5.21 11.31 0.92
C MET A 20 -6.03 10.23 0.21
N VAL A 21 -5.50 9.01 0.15
CA VAL A 21 -6.24 7.89 -0.46
C VAL A 21 -7.54 7.63 0.29
N ILE A 22 -7.47 7.61 1.63
CA ILE A 22 -8.65 7.37 2.47
C ILE A 22 -9.70 8.45 2.24
N GLU A 23 -9.30 9.70 2.06
CA GLU A 23 -10.21 10.83 1.94
C GLU A 23 -10.75 11.02 0.53
N THR A 24 -10.24 10.30 -0.46
CA THR A 24 -10.68 10.43 -1.86
C THR A 24 -11.77 9.42 -2.16
N ALA A 25 -12.94 9.90 -2.58
CA ALA A 25 -14.12 9.08 -2.72
C ALA A 25 -13.98 7.94 -3.75
N ASP A 26 -13.20 8.15 -4.81
CA ASP A 26 -13.03 7.14 -5.86
C ASP A 26 -11.95 6.12 -5.56
N PHE A 27 -11.23 6.26 -4.44
CA PHE A 27 -10.14 5.38 -4.06
C PHE A 27 -10.54 4.51 -2.88
N GLU A 28 -10.02 3.29 -2.88
CA GLU A 28 -10.18 2.38 -1.75
C GLU A 28 -8.81 1.90 -1.32
N LEU A 29 -8.44 2.20 -0.06
CA LEU A 29 -7.20 1.69 0.51
C LEU A 29 -7.44 0.25 0.93
N VAL A 30 -6.94 -0.71 0.14
CA VAL A 30 -7.18 -2.13 0.40
C VAL A 30 -6.09 -2.76 1.24
N GLY A 31 -4.99 -2.06 1.47
CA GLY A 31 -3.91 -2.54 2.33
C GLY A 31 -2.71 -1.63 2.29
N VAL A 32 -1.78 -1.89 3.21
CA VAL A 32 -0.47 -1.24 3.23
C VAL A 32 0.60 -2.34 3.27
N TYR A 33 1.79 -2.02 2.82
CA TYR A 33 2.87 -3.00 2.75
C TYR A 33 4.06 -2.54 3.58
N ASP A 34 4.52 -3.38 4.51
CA ASP A 34 5.73 -3.16 5.28
C ASP A 34 6.23 -4.52 5.77
N PRO A 35 7.36 -5.03 5.22
CA PRO A 35 7.88 -6.34 5.61
C PRO A 35 8.40 -6.40 7.05
N HIS A 36 8.57 -5.25 7.68
CA HIS A 36 9.10 -5.17 9.06
C HIS A 36 8.03 -4.88 10.10
N GLU A 37 6.77 -4.72 9.69
CA GLU A 37 5.69 -4.42 10.63
C GLU A 37 5.20 -5.70 11.28
N ALA A 38 5.11 -5.71 12.61
CA ALA A 38 4.65 -6.88 13.36
C ALA A 38 3.13 -6.98 13.43
N GLN A 39 2.42 -5.87 13.31
CA GLN A 39 0.96 -5.85 13.39
C GLN A 39 0.35 -6.28 12.06
N GLU A 40 -0.74 -7.02 12.13
CA GLU A 40 -1.44 -7.50 10.94
C GLU A 40 -2.41 -6.48 10.38
N THR A 41 -2.84 -5.51 11.19
CA THR A 41 -3.73 -4.44 10.75
C THR A 41 -3.31 -3.13 11.39
N VAL A 42 -3.67 -2.03 10.72
CA VAL A 42 -3.50 -0.67 11.25
C VAL A 42 -4.78 0.10 11.01
N SER A 43 -5.02 1.11 11.85
CA SER A 43 -6.17 2.01 11.70
C SER A 43 -5.68 3.42 11.49
N PHE A 44 -6.28 4.13 10.55
CA PHE A 44 -5.93 5.51 10.25
C PHE A 44 -7.02 6.49 10.69
N ASN A 45 -8.22 6.00 11.01
CA ASN A 45 -9.36 6.85 11.33
C ASN A 45 -10.32 6.23 12.36
N ASP A 46 -9.88 5.33 13.18
CA ASP A 46 -10.67 4.68 14.25
C ASP A 46 -11.87 3.85 13.77
N GLU A 47 -12.17 3.84 12.47
CA GLU A 47 -13.37 3.16 11.96
C GLU A 47 -13.05 1.87 11.25
N THR A 48 -11.91 1.80 10.53
CA THR A 48 -11.60 0.66 9.67
C THR A 48 -10.20 0.17 9.93
N ALA A 49 -10.07 -1.14 10.13
CA ALA A 49 -8.77 -1.79 10.20
C ALA A 49 -8.29 -2.11 8.79
N ILE A 50 -7.11 -1.65 8.45
CA ILE A 50 -6.50 -1.86 7.13
C ILE A 50 -5.45 -2.96 7.26
N PRO A 51 -5.49 -4.00 6.40
CA PRO A 51 -4.51 -5.08 6.52
C PRO A 51 -3.10 -4.61 6.18
N VAL A 52 -2.13 -5.12 6.93
CA VAL A 52 -0.71 -4.88 6.68
C VAL A 52 -0.15 -6.14 6.04
N PHE A 53 0.35 -6.01 4.83
CA PHE A 53 0.98 -7.12 4.14
C PHE A 53 2.48 -7.07 4.38
N GLN A 54 3.07 -8.21 4.71
CA GLN A 54 4.48 -8.33 5.02
C GLN A 54 5.25 -9.03 3.90
N ARG A 55 4.53 -9.66 2.97
CA ARG A 55 5.10 -10.35 1.81
C ARG A 55 4.38 -9.88 0.56
N LEU A 56 5.14 -9.71 -0.52
CA LEU A 56 4.56 -9.17 -1.76
C LEU A 56 3.41 -10.02 -2.29
N GLU A 57 3.54 -11.35 -2.26
CA GLU A 57 2.49 -12.23 -2.79
C GLU A 57 1.16 -12.08 -2.06
N GLU A 58 1.18 -11.65 -0.81
CA GLU A 58 -0.05 -11.52 -0.04
C GLU A 58 -0.98 -10.44 -0.56
N VAL A 59 -0.42 -9.41 -1.21
CA VAL A 59 -1.25 -8.31 -1.71
C VAL A 59 -2.16 -8.75 -2.85
N LEU A 60 -1.84 -9.85 -3.52
CA LEU A 60 -2.67 -10.33 -4.63
C LEU A 60 -4.06 -10.75 -4.17
N ALA A 61 -4.24 -11.08 -2.89
CA ALA A 61 -5.54 -11.49 -2.35
C ALA A 61 -6.57 -10.37 -2.41
N VAL A 62 -6.16 -9.10 -2.37
CA VAL A 62 -7.07 -7.95 -2.41
C VAL A 62 -7.19 -7.33 -3.81
N LYS A 63 -6.49 -7.89 -4.79
CA LYS A 63 -6.57 -7.50 -6.20
C LYS A 63 -6.41 -5.99 -6.41
N PRO A 64 -5.29 -5.39 -5.97
CA PRO A 64 -5.11 -3.95 -6.09
C PRO A 64 -4.91 -3.52 -7.54
N ASP A 65 -5.28 -2.28 -7.82
CA ASP A 65 -5.09 -1.68 -9.14
C ASP A 65 -3.83 -0.83 -9.20
N VAL A 66 -3.43 -0.23 -8.06
CA VAL A 66 -2.34 0.73 -7.98
C VAL A 66 -1.46 0.41 -6.77
N TRP A 67 -0.15 0.53 -6.97
CA TRP A 67 0.85 0.39 -5.92
C TRP A 67 1.59 1.73 -5.78
N ILE A 68 1.44 2.41 -4.65
CA ILE A 68 2.15 3.66 -4.36
C ILE A 68 3.31 3.33 -3.43
N ASP A 69 4.53 3.71 -3.82
CA ASP A 69 5.74 3.31 -3.10
C ASP A 69 6.50 4.51 -2.58
N PHE A 70 6.65 4.59 -1.27
CA PHE A 70 7.48 5.57 -0.57
C PHE A 70 8.63 4.92 0.18
N THR A 71 9.04 3.73 -0.23
CA THR A 71 10.16 3.03 0.39
C THR A 71 11.49 3.53 -0.16
N VAL A 72 12.59 3.06 0.44
CA VAL A 72 13.93 3.39 -0.06
C VAL A 72 14.16 2.75 -1.43
N PRO A 73 15.07 3.29 -2.27
CA PRO A 73 15.26 2.79 -3.65
C PRO A 73 15.54 1.28 -3.73
N GLU A 74 16.28 0.74 -2.78
CA GLU A 74 16.61 -0.69 -2.76
C GLU A 74 15.37 -1.57 -2.62
N ALA A 75 14.35 -1.08 -1.92
CA ALA A 75 13.08 -1.79 -1.77
C ALA A 75 12.10 -1.43 -2.88
N ALA A 76 12.10 -0.17 -3.33
CA ALA A 76 11.16 0.30 -4.33
C ALA A 76 11.31 -0.44 -5.67
N TYR A 77 12.54 -0.74 -6.08
CA TYR A 77 12.77 -1.41 -7.36
C TYR A 77 12.09 -2.79 -7.41
N PRO A 78 12.36 -3.72 -6.46
CA PRO A 78 11.68 -5.02 -6.51
C PRO A 78 10.17 -4.90 -6.28
N ASN A 79 9.73 -3.95 -5.47
CA ASN A 79 8.30 -3.75 -5.22
C ASN A 79 7.56 -3.32 -6.49
N THR A 80 8.09 -2.32 -7.20
CA THR A 80 7.46 -1.81 -8.40
C THR A 80 7.52 -2.82 -9.53
N ARG A 81 8.61 -3.59 -9.62
CA ARG A 81 8.70 -4.67 -10.59
C ARG A 81 7.61 -5.71 -10.35
N PHE A 82 7.41 -6.11 -9.08
CA PHE A 82 6.35 -7.03 -8.73
C PHE A 82 4.98 -6.48 -9.14
N ALA A 83 4.74 -5.19 -8.87
CA ALA A 83 3.48 -4.55 -9.24
C ALA A 83 3.24 -4.62 -10.75
N LEU A 84 4.25 -4.27 -11.54
CA LEU A 84 4.14 -4.33 -13.00
C LEU A 84 3.86 -5.75 -13.49
N GLU A 85 4.53 -6.74 -12.91
CA GLU A 85 4.38 -8.13 -13.33
C GLU A 85 3.00 -8.69 -13.01
N HIS A 86 2.27 -8.06 -12.09
CA HIS A 86 0.97 -8.54 -11.65
C HIS A 86 -0.17 -7.58 -11.99
N GLY A 87 0.05 -6.69 -12.96
CA GLY A 87 -1.02 -5.86 -13.49
C GLY A 87 -1.38 -4.64 -12.67
N MET A 88 -0.56 -4.27 -11.69
CA MET A 88 -0.76 -3.05 -10.92
C MET A 88 0.01 -1.89 -11.56
N ALA A 89 -0.55 -0.67 -11.47
CA ALA A 89 0.14 0.53 -11.92
C ALA A 89 1.01 1.06 -10.76
N PRO A 90 2.33 1.08 -10.89
CA PRO A 90 3.18 1.59 -9.82
C PRO A 90 3.31 3.11 -9.89
N VAL A 91 3.29 3.74 -8.71
CA VAL A 91 3.53 5.18 -8.55
C VAL A 91 4.64 5.32 -7.51
N VAL A 92 5.74 5.94 -7.91
CA VAL A 92 6.93 6.06 -7.06
C VAL A 92 7.28 7.51 -6.82
#